data_bffdc095330c82b1d2975b71ca20899f
#
_entry.id   bffdc095330c82b1d2975b71ca20899f
#
_cell.length_a   1.000
_cell.length_b   1.000
_cell.length_c   1.000
_cell.angle_alpha   90.00
_cell.angle_beta   90.00
_cell.angle_gamma   90.00
#
_symmetry.space_group_name_H-M   'P 1'
#
loop_
_entity.id
_entity.type
_entity.pdbx_description
1 polymer ?
#
loop_
_entity_poly.entity_id
_entity_poly.type
_entity_poly.pdbx_seq_one_letter_code
_entity_poly.pdbx_strand_id
1 'polypeptide(L)'
;GAAGQVFDERCGQCHRVAGVSDGNRAPDLSDLATRPTLGAGVIANDAEGLRRWLSDHQSIKHGIAMPRHDDIPEETLGQLADWLETLAP
;
A
#
# COMPACT_ATOMS: atom_id res chain seq x y z
N GLY A 1 -3.19 15.16 -0.09
CA GLY A 1 -4.25 15.10 0.92
C GLY A 1 -3.85 14.28 2.15
N ALA A 2 -4.80 14.05 3.04
CA ALA A 2 -4.53 13.36 4.30
C ALA A 2 -4.01 11.92 4.10
N ALA A 3 -4.55 11.19 3.12
CA ALA A 3 -4.12 9.82 2.84
C ALA A 3 -2.68 9.77 2.34
N GLY A 4 -2.27 10.71 1.49
CA GLY A 4 -0.88 10.80 1.02
C GLY A 4 0.09 11.09 2.16
N GLN A 5 -0.32 11.90 3.13
CA GLN A 5 0.48 12.18 4.32
C GLN A 5 0.63 10.95 5.21
N VAL A 6 -0.46 10.20 5.42
CA VAL A 6 -0.39 8.93 6.16
C VAL A 6 0.55 7.95 5.46
N PHE A 7 0.45 7.84 4.14
CA PHE A 7 1.35 6.99 3.37
C PHE A 7 2.81 7.40 3.59
N ASP A 8 3.13 8.68 3.46
CA ASP A 8 4.50 9.16 3.63
C ASP A 8 5.06 8.81 5.00
N GLU A 9 4.28 9.01 6.05
CA GLU A 9 4.72 8.74 7.43
C GLU A 9 4.85 7.25 7.75
N ARG A 10 3.98 6.40 7.20
CA ARG A 10 3.87 5.00 7.61
C ARG A 10 4.42 4.00 6.59
N CYS A 11 4.51 4.39 5.34
CA CYS A 11 4.91 3.50 4.23
C CYS A 11 6.07 4.09 3.43
N GLY A 12 6.20 5.40 3.39
CA GLY A 12 7.11 6.12 2.52
C GLY A 12 8.60 5.94 2.86
N GLN A 13 8.93 5.45 4.04
CA GLN A 13 10.32 5.13 4.38
C GLN A 13 10.87 4.00 3.52
N CYS A 14 10.01 3.08 3.12
CA CYS A 14 10.40 1.91 2.32
C CYS A 14 9.92 2.00 0.88
N HIS A 15 8.70 2.50 0.66
CA HIS A 15 8.09 2.59 -0.66
C HIS A 15 8.24 3.98 -1.27
N ARG A 16 8.55 4.01 -2.56
CA ARG A 16 8.56 5.26 -3.31
C ARG A 16 7.20 5.50 -3.97
N VAL A 17 6.73 6.73 -3.88
CA VAL A 17 5.64 7.26 -4.72
C VAL A 17 6.08 8.62 -5.23
N ALA A 18 6.13 8.80 -6.53
CA ALA A 18 6.62 10.03 -7.16
C ALA A 18 5.87 11.25 -6.62
N GLY A 19 6.63 12.24 -6.14
CA GLY A 19 6.08 13.47 -5.56
C GLY A 19 5.63 13.36 -4.11
N VAL A 20 5.71 12.18 -3.49
CA VAL A 20 5.27 11.94 -2.11
C VAL A 20 6.40 11.41 -1.24
N SER A 21 7.09 10.36 -1.68
CA SER A 21 8.13 9.70 -0.89
C SER A 21 9.22 9.12 -1.78
N ASP A 22 10.41 8.90 -1.20
CA ASP A 22 11.60 8.43 -1.90
C ASP A 22 12.17 7.13 -1.35
N GLY A 23 11.38 6.33 -0.62
CA GLY A 23 11.82 5.06 -0.09
C GLY A 23 12.31 4.10 -1.17
N ASN A 24 13.35 3.31 -0.90
CA ASN A 24 13.94 2.40 -1.87
C ASN A 24 14.15 0.98 -1.34
N ARG A 25 13.58 0.64 -0.20
CA ARG A 25 13.71 -0.69 0.43
C ARG A 25 12.61 -1.66 0.01
N ALA A 26 11.58 -1.16 -0.67
CA ALA A 26 10.42 -1.92 -1.09
C ALA A 26 10.00 -1.44 -2.49
N PRO A 27 9.08 -2.13 -3.18
CA PRO A 27 8.69 -1.75 -4.53
C PRO A 27 8.19 -0.30 -4.64
N ASP A 28 8.53 0.34 -5.76
CA ASP A 28 7.99 1.65 -6.13
C ASP A 28 6.50 1.49 -6.44
N LEU A 29 5.66 2.26 -5.77
CA LEU A 29 4.20 2.19 -5.89
C LEU A 29 3.61 3.31 -6.74
N SER A 30 4.44 4.09 -7.44
CA SER A 30 3.98 5.23 -8.25
C SER A 30 2.98 4.84 -9.35
N ASP A 31 2.99 3.58 -9.79
CA ASP A 31 2.11 3.05 -10.82
C ASP A 31 1.15 1.96 -10.29
N LEU A 32 0.91 1.94 -8.99
CA LEU A 32 0.19 0.84 -8.34
C LEU A 32 -1.16 0.55 -8.99
N ALA A 33 -1.92 1.59 -9.34
CA ALA A 33 -3.24 1.42 -9.93
C ALA A 33 -3.22 0.68 -11.28
N THR A 34 -2.07 0.61 -11.94
CA THR A 34 -1.95 -0.07 -13.23
C THR A 34 -1.62 -1.56 -13.10
N ARG A 35 -1.33 -2.04 -11.89
CA ARG A 35 -0.94 -3.44 -11.66
C ARG A 35 -2.17 -4.31 -11.48
N PRO A 36 -2.24 -5.50 -12.12
CA PRO A 36 -3.39 -6.39 -11.97
C PRO A 36 -3.42 -7.11 -10.62
N THR A 37 -2.26 -7.25 -9.95
CA THR A 37 -2.15 -8.00 -8.70
C THR A 37 -1.26 -7.28 -7.70
N LEU A 38 -1.40 -7.68 -6.42
CA LEU A 38 -0.57 -7.23 -5.30
C LEU A 38 0.27 -8.41 -4.78
N GLY A 39 1.33 -8.11 -4.03
CA GLY A 39 2.16 -9.12 -3.40
C GLY A 39 2.81 -10.09 -4.37
N ALA A 40 3.15 -9.63 -5.57
CA ALA A 40 3.73 -10.47 -6.63
C ALA A 40 2.79 -11.61 -7.06
N GLY A 41 1.52 -11.27 -7.29
CA GLY A 41 0.54 -12.19 -7.87
C GLY A 41 -0.33 -12.95 -6.88
N VAL A 42 -0.26 -12.63 -5.57
CA VAL A 42 -0.98 -13.40 -4.54
C VAL A 42 -2.44 -13.00 -4.41
N ILE A 43 -2.79 -11.75 -4.71
CA ILE A 43 -4.14 -11.23 -4.55
C ILE A 43 -4.45 -10.21 -5.66
N ALA A 44 -5.69 -10.15 -6.08
CA ALA A 44 -6.11 -9.17 -7.08
C ALA A 44 -5.96 -7.74 -6.56
N ASN A 45 -5.52 -6.83 -7.44
CA ASN A 45 -5.43 -5.41 -7.12
C ASN A 45 -6.76 -4.73 -7.47
N ASP A 46 -7.72 -4.83 -6.56
CA ASP A 46 -8.97 -4.11 -6.61
C ASP A 46 -9.23 -3.49 -5.22
N ALA A 47 -10.34 -2.77 -5.07
CA ALA A 47 -10.62 -2.05 -3.82
C ALA A 47 -10.63 -2.99 -2.62
N GLU A 48 -11.27 -4.15 -2.73
CA GLU A 48 -11.34 -5.14 -1.66
C GLU A 48 -9.97 -5.79 -1.41
N GLY A 49 -9.29 -6.20 -2.48
CA GLY A 49 -7.98 -6.85 -2.38
C GLY A 49 -6.95 -5.95 -1.74
N LEU A 50 -6.92 -4.68 -2.12
CA LEU A 50 -5.98 -3.72 -1.55
C LEU A 50 -6.25 -3.46 -0.07
N ARG A 51 -7.51 -3.33 0.32
CA ARG A 51 -7.88 -3.18 1.74
C ARG A 51 -7.47 -4.38 2.56
N ARG A 52 -7.70 -5.59 2.05
CA ARG A 52 -7.27 -6.82 2.71
C ARG A 52 -5.76 -6.90 2.82
N TRP A 53 -5.04 -6.53 1.78
CA TRP A 53 -3.58 -6.49 1.80
C TRP A 53 -3.06 -5.54 2.87
N LEU A 54 -3.58 -4.33 2.94
CA LEU A 54 -3.15 -3.34 3.94
C LEU A 54 -3.47 -3.78 5.36
N SER A 55 -4.60 -4.44 5.58
CA SER A 55 -5.02 -4.85 6.92
C SER A 55 -4.38 -6.15 7.38
N ASP A 56 -4.04 -7.07 6.47
CA ASP A 56 -3.60 -8.41 6.87
C ASP A 56 -2.68 -9.10 5.86
N HIS A 57 -1.72 -8.36 5.29
CA HIS A 57 -0.81 -8.91 4.29
C HIS A 57 0.02 -10.09 4.80
N GLN A 58 0.32 -10.15 6.09
CA GLN A 58 1.11 -11.25 6.66
C GLN A 58 0.36 -12.59 6.60
N SER A 59 -0.97 -12.57 6.68
CA SER A 59 -1.79 -13.79 6.51
C SER A 59 -1.96 -14.17 5.05
N ILE A 60 -1.92 -13.19 4.13
CA ILE A 60 -2.07 -13.43 2.69
C ILE A 60 -0.76 -13.97 2.11
N LYS A 61 0.37 -13.43 2.55
CA LYS A 61 1.70 -13.85 2.09
C LYS A 61 2.65 -13.89 3.28
N HIS A 62 2.96 -15.10 3.75
CA HIS A 62 3.82 -15.27 4.92
C HIS A 62 5.28 -14.90 4.65
N GLY A 63 5.95 -14.43 5.69
CA GLY A 63 7.39 -14.21 5.66
C GLY A 63 7.85 -12.97 4.92
N ILE A 64 6.96 -12.04 4.58
CA ILE A 64 7.36 -10.79 3.94
C ILE A 64 7.89 -9.78 4.96
N ALA A 65 8.77 -8.89 4.51
CA ALA A 65 9.39 -7.89 5.37
C ALA A 65 8.50 -6.70 5.70
N MET A 66 7.40 -6.51 4.99
CA MET A 66 6.47 -5.42 5.24
C MET A 66 5.84 -5.55 6.63
N PRO A 67 6.00 -4.54 7.53
CA PRO A 67 5.47 -4.65 8.89
C PRO A 67 3.95 -4.56 8.91
N ARG A 68 3.35 -5.10 9.96
CA ARG A 68 1.91 -4.95 10.21
C ARG A 68 1.60 -3.52 10.65
N HIS A 69 0.38 -3.09 10.35
CA HIS A 69 -0.12 -1.75 10.72
C HIS A 69 -1.42 -1.87 11.53
N ASP A 70 -1.40 -2.70 12.56
CA ASP A 70 -2.60 -2.98 13.38
C ASP A 70 -3.09 -1.75 14.14
N ASP A 71 -2.25 -0.75 14.32
CA ASP A 71 -2.59 0.49 15.01
C ASP A 71 -3.27 1.54 14.10
N ILE A 72 -3.34 1.30 12.80
CA ILE A 72 -4.02 2.22 11.89
C ILE A 72 -5.51 1.85 11.86
N PRO A 73 -6.42 2.80 12.17
CA PRO A 73 -7.86 2.52 12.14
C PRO A 73 -8.33 2.02 10.77
N GLU A 74 -9.32 1.15 10.75
CA GLU A 74 -9.85 0.58 9.51
C GLU A 74 -10.33 1.65 8.54
N GLU A 75 -10.97 2.71 9.04
CA GLU A 75 -11.39 3.84 8.22
C GLU A 75 -10.20 4.50 7.51
N THR A 76 -9.11 4.69 8.23
CA THR A 76 -7.89 5.28 7.67
C THR A 76 -7.25 4.34 6.65
N LEU A 77 -7.24 3.03 6.91
CA LEU A 77 -6.77 2.06 5.92
C LEU A 77 -7.61 2.08 4.64
N GLY A 78 -8.93 2.24 4.76
CA GLY A 78 -9.81 2.39 3.61
C GLY A 78 -9.51 3.63 2.79
N GLN A 79 -9.28 4.76 3.46
CA GLN A 79 -8.89 6.00 2.78
C GLN A 79 -7.54 5.87 2.09
N LEU A 80 -6.59 5.19 2.73
CA LEU A 80 -5.28 4.92 2.15
C LEU A 80 -5.39 4.03 0.92
N ALA A 81 -6.22 2.98 0.97
CA ALA A 81 -6.46 2.11 -0.17
C ALA A 81 -7.06 2.88 -1.34
N ASP A 82 -8.05 3.73 -1.09
CA ASP A 82 -8.67 4.55 -2.14
C ASP A 82 -7.65 5.49 -2.79
N TRP A 83 -6.77 6.08 -1.99
CA TRP A 83 -5.71 6.95 -2.51
C TRP A 83 -4.69 6.15 -3.36
N LEU A 84 -4.28 4.99 -2.89
CA LEU A 84 -3.33 4.13 -3.62
C LEU A 84 -3.88 3.69 -4.97
N GLU A 85 -5.19 3.50 -5.09
CA GLU A 85 -5.84 3.15 -6.34
C GLU A 85 -5.82 4.28 -7.38
N THR A 86 -5.46 5.50 -6.98
CA THR A 86 -5.30 6.62 -7.91
C THR A 86 -3.89 6.72 -8.50
N LEU A 87 -2.93 5.91 -8.03
CA LEU A 87 -1.53 6.04 -8.42
C LEU A 87 -1.27 5.45 -9.81
N ALA A 88 -1.10 6.32 -10.78
CA ALA A 88 -0.75 5.98 -12.16
C ALA A 88 0.26 7.00 -12.69
N PRO A 89 1.08 6.59 -13.68
CA PRO A 89 2.00 7.52 -14.33
C PRO A 89 1.28 8.69 -15.00
#